data_fc5f9077186b228b1a1f44d1e617c0d7
#
_entry.id   fc5f9077186b228b1a1f44d1e617c0d7
#
_cell.length_a   1.000
_cell.length_b   1.000
_cell.length_c   1.000
_cell.angle_alpha   90.00
_cell.angle_beta   90.00
_cell.angle_gamma   90.00
#
_symmetry.space_group_name_H-M   'P 1'
#
loop_
_entity.id
_entity.type
_entity.pdbx_description
1 polymer ?
#
loop_
_entity_poly.entity_id
_entity_poly.type
_entity_poly.pdbx_seq_one_letter_code
_entity_poly.pdbx_strand_id
1 'polypeptide(L)'
;GPKSLDNIEIREQMWPIVDTFDASVSDKLATCVRLLVRQFEKSILHYLSFNPDGKTISIFISGGGAKNTFLVDQLLNLSCEKYKLVNHQADPAISDMKEAMLMVLAGGLRILELPNVFSSVTGADRDSVGGGIFYPK
;
A
#
# COMPACT_ATOMS: atom_id res chain seq x y z
N GLY A 1 -4.30 -7.02 -14.92
CA GLY A 1 -3.88 -5.62 -15.00
C GLY A 1 -3.85 -4.97 -13.62
N PRO A 2 -3.22 -3.82 -13.44
CA PRO A 2 -3.22 -3.10 -12.16
C PRO A 2 -4.66 -2.78 -11.77
N LYS A 3 -5.04 -3.13 -10.53
CA LYS A 3 -6.36 -2.84 -9.98
C LYS A 3 -6.18 -1.88 -8.82
N SER A 4 -6.87 -0.77 -8.88
CA SER A 4 -7.09 0.09 -7.73
C SER A 4 -8.43 -0.31 -7.11
N LEU A 5 -8.38 -0.84 -5.90
CA LEU A 5 -9.59 -1.12 -5.12
C LEU A 5 -9.88 0.10 -4.26
N ASP A 6 -11.07 0.65 -4.39
CA ASP A 6 -11.53 1.72 -3.51
C ASP A 6 -12.36 1.16 -2.34
N ASN A 7 -12.73 2.04 -1.41
CA ASN A 7 -13.53 1.65 -0.25
C ASN A 7 -14.95 1.21 -0.62
N ILE A 8 -15.48 1.64 -1.78
CA ILE A 8 -16.80 1.25 -2.26
C ILE A 8 -16.78 -0.19 -2.71
N GLU A 9 -15.79 -0.59 -3.52
CA GLU A 9 -15.64 -1.97 -3.98
C GLU A 9 -15.45 -2.95 -2.81
N ILE A 10 -14.66 -2.57 -1.79
CA ILE A 10 -14.46 -3.40 -0.60
C ILE A 10 -15.79 -3.57 0.14
N ARG A 11 -16.56 -2.48 0.31
CA ARG A 11 -17.83 -2.51 1.01
C ARG A 11 -18.89 -3.32 0.27
N GLU A 12 -18.96 -3.17 -1.04
CA GLU A 12 -20.03 -3.76 -1.85
C GLU A 12 -19.73 -5.20 -2.27
N GLN A 13 -18.48 -5.56 -2.48
CA GLN A 13 -18.10 -6.87 -3.01
C GLN A 13 -17.50 -7.80 -1.95
N MET A 14 -16.66 -7.29 -1.05
CA MET A 14 -15.96 -8.13 -0.06
C MET A 14 -16.73 -8.25 1.25
N TRP A 15 -17.28 -7.16 1.76
CA TRP A 15 -17.95 -7.17 3.05
C TRP A 15 -19.18 -8.09 3.10
N PRO A 16 -20.07 -8.14 2.10
CA PRO A 16 -21.18 -9.07 2.10
C PRO A 16 -20.77 -10.54 2.22
N ILE A 17 -19.63 -10.91 1.61
CA ILE A 17 -19.09 -12.27 1.73
C ILE A 17 -18.67 -12.56 3.17
N VAL A 18 -17.95 -11.65 3.80
CA VAL A 18 -17.51 -11.80 5.20
C VAL A 18 -18.69 -11.84 6.16
N ASP A 19 -19.76 -11.10 5.86
CA ASP A 19 -20.92 -10.98 6.74
C ASP A 19 -21.81 -12.23 6.72
N THR A 20 -21.75 -13.07 5.69
CA THR A 20 -22.51 -14.35 5.62
C THR A 20 -22.03 -15.38 6.64
N PHE A 21 -20.83 -15.23 7.20
CA PHE A 21 -20.30 -16.21 8.16
C PHE A 21 -20.83 -15.95 9.57
N ASP A 22 -21.28 -17.00 10.24
CA ASP A 22 -21.66 -16.98 11.64
C ASP A 22 -20.40 -17.02 12.52
N ALA A 23 -19.82 -15.84 12.73
CA ALA A 23 -18.59 -15.66 13.51
C ALA A 23 -18.63 -14.29 14.21
N SER A 24 -17.86 -14.16 15.29
CA SER A 24 -17.74 -12.89 15.99
C SER A 24 -17.11 -11.81 15.08
N VAL A 25 -17.41 -10.55 15.35
CA VAL A 25 -16.81 -9.42 14.63
C VAL A 25 -15.28 -9.47 14.73
N SER A 26 -14.75 -9.84 15.89
CA SER A 26 -13.31 -10.00 16.13
C SER A 26 -12.70 -11.08 15.22
N ASP A 27 -13.36 -12.21 15.06
CA ASP A 27 -12.88 -13.31 14.21
C ASP A 27 -12.95 -12.92 12.71
N LYS A 28 -14.01 -12.22 12.31
CA LYS A 28 -14.14 -11.67 10.95
C LYS A 28 -13.00 -10.70 10.64
N LEU A 29 -12.72 -9.75 11.55
CA LEU A 29 -11.61 -8.80 11.39
C LEU A 29 -10.24 -9.47 11.39
N ALA A 30 -10.01 -10.43 12.30
CA ALA A 30 -8.78 -11.20 12.35
C ALA A 30 -8.56 -12.01 11.05
N THR A 31 -9.64 -12.52 10.47
CA THR A 31 -9.60 -13.24 9.18
C THR A 31 -9.19 -12.29 8.03
N CYS A 32 -9.75 -11.08 7.99
CA CYS A 32 -9.35 -10.06 7.02
C CYS A 32 -7.87 -9.70 7.16
N VAL A 33 -7.39 -9.49 8.39
CA VAL A 33 -5.96 -9.22 8.63
C VAL A 33 -5.10 -10.39 8.14
N ARG A 34 -5.45 -11.64 8.46
CA ARG A 34 -4.73 -12.83 8.00
C ARG A 34 -4.70 -12.93 6.48
N LEU A 35 -5.79 -12.58 5.80
CA LEU A 35 -5.83 -12.54 4.34
C LEU A 35 -4.80 -11.54 3.78
N LEU A 36 -4.76 -10.32 4.34
CA LEU A 36 -3.78 -9.30 3.94
C LEU A 36 -2.35 -9.78 4.17
N VAL A 37 -2.07 -10.33 5.35
CA VAL A 37 -0.74 -10.87 5.71
C VAL A 37 -0.31 -11.97 4.74
N ARG A 38 -1.21 -12.89 4.37
CA ARG A 38 -0.92 -13.94 3.38
C ARG A 38 -0.64 -13.39 1.97
N GLN A 39 -1.34 -12.35 1.54
CA GLN A 39 -1.04 -11.71 0.25
C GLN A 39 0.34 -11.02 0.28
N PHE A 40 0.69 -10.42 1.41
CA PHE A 40 2.01 -9.84 1.63
C PHE A 40 3.10 -10.91 1.57
N GLU A 41 2.92 -12.03 2.26
CA GLU A 41 3.83 -13.18 2.21
C GLU A 41 4.07 -13.68 0.79
N LYS A 42 3.00 -13.84 0.02
CA LYS A 42 3.13 -14.24 -1.40
C LYS A 42 3.95 -13.23 -2.21
N SER A 43 3.76 -11.93 -1.96
CA SER A 43 4.52 -10.88 -2.64
C SER A 43 6.00 -10.92 -2.25
N ILE A 44 6.31 -11.16 -0.99
CA ILE A 44 7.68 -11.33 -0.49
C ILE A 44 8.34 -12.56 -1.13
N LEU A 45 7.66 -13.70 -1.15
CA LEU A 45 8.19 -14.92 -1.76
C LEU A 45 8.40 -14.75 -3.27
N HIS A 46 7.52 -14.04 -3.94
CA HIS A 46 7.69 -13.68 -5.35
C HIS A 46 8.92 -12.78 -5.55
N TYR A 47 9.09 -11.73 -4.74
CA TYR A 47 10.29 -10.89 -4.77
C TYR A 47 11.57 -11.70 -4.58
N LEU A 48 11.59 -12.62 -3.62
CA LEU A 48 12.75 -13.47 -3.32
C LEU A 48 13.06 -14.47 -4.44
N SER A 49 12.08 -14.84 -5.26
CA SER A 49 12.34 -15.71 -6.43
C SER A 49 13.24 -15.05 -7.48
N PHE A 50 13.27 -13.72 -7.52
CA PHE A 50 14.16 -12.92 -8.38
C PHE A 50 15.40 -12.41 -7.64
N ASN A 51 15.39 -12.43 -6.29
CA ASN A 51 16.45 -11.90 -5.43
C ASN A 51 16.82 -12.95 -4.35
N PRO A 52 17.44 -14.07 -4.72
CA PRO A 52 17.67 -15.18 -3.79
C PRO A 52 18.59 -14.84 -2.61
N ASP A 53 19.44 -13.82 -2.75
CA ASP A 53 20.34 -13.34 -1.70
C ASP A 53 19.70 -12.35 -0.73
N GLY A 54 18.46 -11.97 -0.97
CA GLY A 54 17.70 -10.99 -0.20
C GLY A 54 17.20 -11.54 1.15
N LYS A 55 18.11 -11.94 2.03
CA LYS A 55 17.76 -12.49 3.36
C LYS A 55 17.16 -11.47 4.33
N THR A 56 17.41 -10.18 4.12
CA THR A 56 16.83 -9.09 4.92
C THR A 56 16.03 -8.19 4.02
N ILE A 57 14.74 -8.06 4.30
CA ILE A 57 13.80 -7.24 3.55
C ILE A 57 13.39 -6.07 4.45
N SER A 58 13.75 -4.88 4.04
CA SER A 58 13.30 -3.66 4.69
C SER A 58 11.89 -3.32 4.20
N ILE A 59 10.96 -3.16 5.14
CA ILE A 59 9.61 -2.71 4.87
C ILE A 59 9.39 -1.35 5.52
N PHE A 60 8.65 -0.50 4.84
CA PHE A 60 8.26 0.81 5.33
C PHE A 60 6.73 0.83 5.42
N ILE A 61 6.21 0.84 6.65
CA ILE A 61 4.77 0.82 6.89
C ILE A 61 4.33 2.23 7.27
N SER A 62 3.37 2.78 6.52
CA SER A 62 2.87 4.14 6.74
C SER A 62 1.36 4.24 6.49
N GLY A 63 0.75 5.34 6.96
CA GLY A 63 -0.69 5.59 6.84
C GLY A 63 -1.51 4.93 7.94
N GLY A 64 -2.83 4.90 7.77
CA GLY A 64 -3.75 4.39 8.79
C GLY A 64 -3.49 2.93 9.20
N GLY A 65 -3.08 2.08 8.27
CA GLY A 65 -2.74 0.68 8.54
C GLY A 65 -1.53 0.52 9.48
N ALA A 66 -0.59 1.46 9.49
CA ALA A 66 0.55 1.46 10.40
C ALA A 66 0.14 1.63 11.88
N LYS A 67 -1.03 2.22 12.12
CA LYS A 67 -1.60 2.39 13.48
C LYS A 67 -2.30 1.12 13.99
N ASN A 68 -2.52 0.13 13.13
CA ASN A 68 -3.08 -1.16 13.51
C ASN A 68 -1.94 -2.10 13.98
N THR A 69 -1.70 -2.10 15.28
CA THR A 69 -0.62 -2.89 15.91
C THR A 69 -0.76 -4.38 15.62
N PHE A 70 -1.98 -4.92 15.64
CA PHE A 70 -2.22 -6.33 15.33
C PHE A 70 -1.79 -6.68 13.89
N LEU A 71 -2.13 -5.85 12.91
CA LEU A 71 -1.70 -6.05 11.52
C LEU A 71 -0.17 -5.99 11.40
N VAL A 72 0.45 -4.97 12.02
CA VAL A 72 1.90 -4.79 11.98
C VAL A 72 2.63 -5.97 12.61
N ASP A 73 2.18 -6.43 13.77
CA ASP A 73 2.76 -7.58 14.47
C ASP A 73 2.63 -8.86 13.62
N GLN A 74 1.47 -9.10 13.01
CA GLN A 74 1.28 -10.25 12.12
C GLN A 74 2.18 -10.19 10.88
N LEU A 75 2.43 -9.00 10.31
CA LEU A 75 3.36 -8.84 9.20
C LEU A 75 4.80 -9.12 9.62
N LEU A 76 5.24 -8.58 10.75
CA LEU A 76 6.61 -8.77 11.23
C LEU A 76 6.88 -10.22 11.65
N ASN A 77 5.87 -10.93 12.12
CA ASN A 77 5.94 -12.35 12.44
C ASN A 77 6.08 -13.27 11.21
N LEU A 78 5.96 -12.74 9.98
CA LEU A 78 6.29 -13.49 8.77
C LEU A 78 7.78 -13.78 8.63
N SER A 79 8.64 -13.12 9.40
CA SER A 79 10.08 -13.43 9.42
C SER A 79 10.32 -14.91 9.74
N CYS A 80 11.15 -15.56 8.96
CA CYS A 80 11.48 -16.98 9.11
C CYS A 80 12.98 -17.21 8.79
N GLU A 81 13.43 -18.46 8.81
CA GLU A 81 14.82 -18.79 8.50
C GLU A 81 15.27 -18.35 7.10
N LYS A 82 14.32 -18.22 6.15
CA LYS A 82 14.60 -17.82 4.77
C LYS A 82 14.80 -16.32 4.61
N TYR A 83 14.10 -15.53 5.40
CA TYR A 83 14.19 -14.07 5.33
C TYR A 83 13.79 -13.41 6.66
N LYS A 84 14.30 -12.21 6.88
CA LYS A 84 13.96 -11.36 8.02
C LYS A 84 13.31 -10.07 7.52
N LEU A 85 12.16 -9.74 8.09
CA LEU A 85 11.52 -8.45 7.86
C LEU A 85 12.02 -7.43 8.89
N VAL A 86 12.43 -6.28 8.42
CA VAL A 86 12.82 -5.14 9.26
C VAL A 86 11.89 -3.98 8.95
N ASN A 87 11.11 -3.57 9.95
CA ASN A 87 10.25 -2.40 9.83
C ASN A 87 11.05 -1.14 10.10
N HIS A 88 11.13 -0.27 9.09
CA HIS A 88 11.58 1.09 9.26
C HIS A 88 10.37 1.98 9.55
N GLN A 89 10.23 2.38 10.80
CA GLN A 89 9.15 3.29 11.16
C GLN A 89 9.32 4.63 10.46
N ALA A 90 8.26 5.07 9.80
CA ALA A 90 8.18 6.43 9.30
C ALA A 90 8.16 7.41 10.47
N ASP A 91 8.83 8.55 10.32
CA ASP A 91 8.52 9.69 11.16
C ASP A 91 7.00 9.93 11.11
N PRO A 92 6.31 10.04 12.27
CA PRO A 92 4.86 10.26 12.31
C PRO A 92 4.43 11.46 11.46
N ALA A 93 5.21 12.55 11.46
CA ALA A 93 4.93 13.72 10.65
C ALA A 93 4.97 13.41 9.15
N ILE A 94 5.96 12.62 8.68
CA ILE A 94 6.05 12.20 7.28
C ILE A 94 4.89 11.27 6.94
N SER A 95 4.57 10.34 7.83
CA SER A 95 3.46 9.40 7.62
C SER A 95 2.11 10.10 7.47
N ASP A 96 1.85 11.11 8.29
CA ASP A 96 0.58 11.86 8.28
C ASP A 96 0.53 12.89 7.14
N MET A 97 1.68 13.43 6.71
CA MET A 97 1.79 14.47 5.67
C MET A 97 2.07 13.93 4.27
N LYS A 98 2.28 12.63 4.10
CA LYS A 98 2.73 12.04 2.82
C LYS A 98 1.84 12.39 1.62
N GLU A 99 0.52 12.45 1.81
CA GLU A 99 -0.41 12.78 0.72
C GLU A 99 -0.28 14.25 0.33
N ALA A 100 -0.15 15.14 1.31
CA ALA A 100 0.12 16.56 1.08
C ALA A 100 1.46 16.76 0.35
N MET A 101 2.50 16.05 0.77
CA MET A 101 3.82 16.08 0.11
C MET A 101 3.73 15.60 -1.34
N LEU A 102 2.98 14.53 -1.62
CA LEU A 102 2.75 14.05 -2.97
C LEU A 102 2.00 15.07 -3.83
N MET A 103 1.00 15.75 -3.27
CA MET A 103 0.27 16.81 -3.97
C MET A 103 1.18 18.00 -4.30
N VAL A 104 2.02 18.43 -3.35
CA VAL A 104 3.00 19.51 -3.57
C VAL A 104 4.00 19.11 -4.66
N LEU A 105 4.52 17.88 -4.60
CA LEU A 105 5.44 17.37 -5.63
C LEU A 105 4.78 17.33 -7.00
N ALA A 106 3.58 16.75 -7.09
CA ALA A 106 2.83 16.65 -8.35
C ALA A 106 2.51 18.05 -8.93
N GLY A 107 2.14 19.02 -8.07
CA GLY A 107 1.91 20.41 -8.46
C GLY A 107 3.19 21.10 -8.94
N GLY A 108 4.30 20.90 -8.24
CA GLY A 108 5.61 21.42 -8.64
C GLY A 108 6.08 20.88 -10.00
N LEU A 109 5.97 19.57 -10.19
CA LEU A 109 6.27 18.94 -11.48
C LEU A 109 5.38 19.47 -12.59
N ARG A 110 4.08 19.70 -12.31
CA ARG A 110 3.15 20.29 -13.28
C ARG A 110 3.55 21.71 -13.69
N ILE A 111 3.96 22.55 -12.73
CA ILE A 111 4.43 23.93 -13.01
C ILE A 111 5.71 23.91 -13.88
N LEU A 112 6.59 22.95 -13.63
CA LEU A 112 7.83 22.77 -14.38
C LEU A 112 7.63 22.03 -15.72
N GLU A 113 6.40 21.66 -16.06
CA GLU A 113 6.05 20.89 -17.26
C GLU A 113 6.78 19.53 -17.33
N LEU A 114 7.12 18.98 -16.17
CA LEU A 114 7.71 17.65 -16.04
C LEU A 114 6.63 16.59 -15.82
N PRO A 115 6.84 15.34 -16.28
CA PRO A 115 5.91 14.25 -16.04
C PRO A 115 5.62 14.05 -14.54
N ASN A 116 4.34 13.99 -14.20
CA ASN A 116 3.84 13.73 -12.85
C ASN A 116 2.80 12.61 -12.80
N VAL A 117 2.50 12.00 -13.95
CA VAL A 117 1.67 10.80 -14.11
C VAL A 117 2.53 9.75 -14.83
N PHE A 118 2.90 8.69 -14.11
CA PHE A 118 3.84 7.68 -14.60
C PHE A 118 3.10 6.47 -15.18
N SER A 119 3.52 6.07 -16.38
CA SER A 119 2.99 4.90 -17.09
C SER A 119 3.20 3.61 -16.32
N SER A 120 4.31 3.49 -15.59
CA SER A 120 4.61 2.34 -14.72
C SER A 120 3.60 2.12 -13.60
N VAL A 121 2.87 3.18 -13.18
CA VAL A 121 1.85 3.13 -12.13
C VAL A 121 0.46 3.03 -12.72
N THR A 122 0.19 3.79 -13.79
CA THR A 122 -1.15 3.92 -14.36
C THR A 122 -1.47 2.87 -15.42
N GLY A 123 -0.45 2.23 -16.00
CA GLY A 123 -0.60 1.35 -17.16
C GLY A 123 -0.86 2.08 -18.47
N ALA A 124 -0.63 3.41 -18.51
CA ALA A 124 -0.70 4.19 -19.73
C ALA A 124 0.49 3.89 -20.67
N ASP A 125 0.37 4.24 -21.93
CA ASP A 125 1.42 3.98 -22.94
C ASP A 125 2.69 4.81 -22.68
N ARG A 126 2.57 5.94 -22.00
CA ARG A 126 3.69 6.86 -21.72
C ARG A 126 3.43 7.71 -20.47
N ASP A 127 4.51 8.23 -19.91
CA ASP A 127 4.45 9.25 -18.87
C ASP A 127 3.84 10.55 -19.42
N SER A 128 3.09 11.25 -18.60
CA SER A 128 2.39 12.47 -19.00
C SER A 128 2.39 13.54 -17.93
N VAL A 129 2.15 14.78 -18.36
CA VAL A 129 1.98 15.93 -17.47
C VAL A 129 0.49 16.12 -17.22
N GLY A 130 0.03 15.73 -16.04
CA GLY A 130 -1.37 15.83 -15.62
C GLY A 130 -1.68 17.10 -14.84
N GLY A 131 -2.98 17.42 -14.73
CA GLY A 131 -3.49 18.57 -14.00
C GLY A 131 -3.68 19.83 -14.83
N GLY A 132 -4.65 20.67 -14.43
CA GLY A 132 -4.91 22.00 -15.03
C GLY A 132 -4.31 23.12 -14.17
N ILE A 133 -3.80 24.17 -14.79
CA ILE A 133 -3.41 25.41 -14.12
C ILE A 133 -4.41 26.47 -14.53
N PHE A 134 -5.06 27.10 -13.53
CA PHE A 134 -6.03 28.17 -13.73
C PHE A 134 -5.45 29.45 -13.17
N TYR A 135 -5.34 30.46 -14.00
CA TYR A 135 -4.89 31.78 -13.58
C TYR A 135 -6.11 32.65 -13.24
N PRO A 136 -6.09 33.40 -12.13
CA PRO A 136 -7.15 34.35 -11.83
C PRO A 136 -7.19 35.42 -12.93
N LYS A 137 -8.41 35.84 -13.31
CA LYS A 137 -8.61 36.96 -14.22
C LYS A 137 -8.37 38.27 -13.50
#